data_c2e774f3e2d5f7494cd3f785a64dcb55
#
_entry.id   c2e774f3e2d5f7494cd3f785a64dcb55
#
_cell.length_a   1.000
_cell.length_b   1.000
_cell.length_c   1.000
_cell.angle_alpha   90.00
_cell.angle_beta   90.00
_cell.angle_gamma   90.00
#
_symmetry.space_group_name_H-M   'P 1'
#
loop_
_entity.id
_entity.type
_entity.pdbx_description
1 polymer ?
#
loop_
_entity_poly.entity_id
_entity_poly.type
_entity_poly.pdbx_seq_one_letter_code
_entity_poly.pdbx_strand_id
1 'polypeptide(L)'
;MATLTQPKRVRSMGERYEMLRKTLAHYLLLQVGTFVTAAGFDAIAPAMNILTDMKANLKVQDIKSKSQGSRVEALSQNLADSMGETFNSDYEIEAEDGSRTVRLNRCGCIESVVAQAEQYGITKLQARSIFCGTCVGSYKKAAETLELDFKGRLRGDHGCSMTFSAK
;
A
#
# COMPACT_ATOMS: atom_id res chain seq x y z
N MET A 1 28.82 -14.68 39.87
CA MET A 1 28.49 -13.69 38.81
C MET A 1 27.01 -13.45 38.85
N ALA A 2 26.56 -12.27 39.23
CA ALA A 2 25.14 -11.93 39.27
C ALA A 2 24.70 -11.53 37.86
N THR A 3 23.82 -12.29 37.24
CA THR A 3 23.22 -11.97 35.94
C THR A 3 22.21 -10.83 36.17
N LEU A 4 22.59 -9.61 35.82
CA LEU A 4 21.71 -8.46 35.83
C LEU A 4 20.65 -8.68 34.70
N THR A 5 19.51 -9.25 35.05
CA THR A 5 18.34 -9.26 34.20
C THR A 5 17.75 -7.86 34.13
N GLN A 6 17.96 -7.15 33.01
CA GLN A 6 17.27 -5.87 32.80
C GLN A 6 15.76 -6.11 32.74
N PRO A 7 14.92 -5.27 33.39
CA PRO A 7 13.48 -5.42 33.30
C PRO A 7 13.01 -5.31 31.85
N LYS A 8 12.16 -6.24 31.43
CA LYS A 8 11.60 -6.25 30.09
C LYS A 8 10.79 -4.98 29.86
N ARG A 9 11.24 -4.13 28.93
CA ARG A 9 10.50 -2.92 28.56
C ARG A 9 9.15 -3.31 27.95
N VAL A 10 8.07 -2.93 28.62
CA VAL A 10 6.71 -3.09 28.09
C VAL A 10 6.42 -1.91 27.16
N ARG A 11 6.32 -2.18 25.86
CA ARG A 11 5.96 -1.17 24.85
C ARG A 11 4.46 -0.99 24.79
N SER A 12 4.00 0.25 24.58
CA SER A 12 2.59 0.52 24.26
C SER A 12 2.16 -0.15 22.94
N MET A 13 0.86 -0.27 22.72
CA MET A 13 0.33 -0.82 21.46
C MET A 13 0.78 0.04 20.26
N GLY A 14 0.76 1.36 20.37
CA GLY A 14 1.24 2.27 19.33
C GLY A 14 2.72 2.07 19.00
N GLU A 15 3.60 1.92 20.01
CA GLU A 15 5.03 1.62 19.76
C GLU A 15 5.24 0.27 19.08
N ARG A 16 4.44 -0.74 19.45
CA ARG A 16 4.50 -2.08 18.82
C ARG A 16 4.08 -2.02 17.35
N TYR A 17 3.01 -1.29 17.07
CA TYR A 17 2.49 -1.12 15.73
C TYR A 17 3.48 -0.38 14.82
N GLU A 18 4.04 0.72 15.31
CA GLU A 18 5.06 1.47 14.58
C GLU A 18 6.31 0.64 14.30
N MET A 19 6.75 -0.16 15.28
CA MET A 19 7.86 -1.09 15.08
C MET A 19 7.54 -2.16 14.04
N LEU A 20 6.32 -2.73 14.06
CA LEU A 20 5.89 -3.73 13.09
C LEU A 20 5.88 -3.15 11.67
N ARG A 21 5.35 -1.94 11.50
CA ARG A 21 5.31 -1.23 10.23
C ARG A 21 6.72 -0.99 9.67
N LYS A 22 7.66 -0.53 10.50
CA LYS A 22 9.07 -0.33 10.12
C LYS A 22 9.75 -1.65 9.75
N THR A 23 9.49 -2.70 10.51
CA THR A 23 10.03 -4.03 10.26
C THR A 23 9.50 -4.59 8.94
N LEU A 24 8.20 -4.44 8.66
CA LEU A 24 7.62 -4.86 7.39
C LEU A 24 8.23 -4.11 6.20
N ALA A 25 8.39 -2.78 6.31
CA ALA A 25 9.06 -1.99 5.28
C ALA A 25 10.52 -2.44 5.06
N HIS A 26 11.24 -2.73 6.14
CA HIS A 26 12.61 -3.27 6.09
C HIS A 26 12.68 -4.58 5.29
N TYR A 27 11.85 -5.57 5.62
CA TYR A 27 11.85 -6.86 4.92
C TYR A 27 11.47 -6.73 3.45
N LEU A 28 10.46 -5.90 3.13
CA LEU A 28 10.06 -5.67 1.74
C LEU A 28 11.19 -5.01 0.94
N LEU A 29 11.85 -4.01 1.50
CA LEU A 29 12.97 -3.32 0.86
C LEU A 29 14.19 -4.22 0.72
N LEU A 30 14.48 -5.06 1.72
CA LEU A 30 15.57 -6.04 1.64
C LEU A 30 15.36 -7.00 0.47
N GLN A 31 14.16 -7.54 0.30
CA GLN A 31 13.83 -8.42 -0.82
C GLN A 31 13.95 -7.70 -2.17
N VAL A 32 13.36 -6.50 -2.28
CA VAL A 32 13.42 -5.68 -3.49
C VAL A 32 14.86 -5.28 -3.81
N GLY A 33 15.62 -4.79 -2.82
CA GLY A 33 17.00 -4.37 -2.98
C GLY A 33 17.91 -5.51 -3.40
N THR A 34 17.76 -6.69 -2.79
CA THR A 34 18.50 -7.90 -3.18
C THR A 34 18.20 -8.27 -4.63
N PHE A 35 16.92 -8.24 -5.03
CA PHE A 35 16.54 -8.55 -6.40
C PHE A 35 17.08 -7.52 -7.40
N VAL A 36 16.99 -6.23 -7.10
CA VAL A 36 17.53 -5.15 -7.92
C VAL A 36 19.06 -5.27 -8.06
N THR A 37 19.76 -5.60 -6.98
CA THR A 37 21.22 -5.80 -7.01
C THR A 37 21.62 -6.99 -7.87
N ALA A 38 20.86 -8.09 -7.82
CA ALA A 38 21.18 -9.31 -8.55
C ALA A 38 20.78 -9.26 -10.02
N ALA A 39 19.67 -8.64 -10.37
CA ALA A 39 19.05 -8.72 -11.70
C ALA A 39 18.86 -7.37 -12.41
N GLY A 40 19.12 -6.27 -11.72
CA GLY A 40 18.87 -4.91 -12.19
C GLY A 40 17.44 -4.43 -11.96
N PHE A 41 17.24 -3.11 -12.00
CA PHE A 41 15.94 -2.50 -11.71
C PHE A 41 14.84 -2.90 -12.72
N ASP A 42 15.20 -3.01 -14.00
CA ASP A 42 14.22 -3.32 -15.06
C ASP A 42 13.65 -4.75 -14.94
N ALA A 43 14.42 -5.67 -14.34
CA ALA A 43 13.97 -7.05 -14.13
C ALA A 43 12.87 -7.17 -13.05
N ILE A 44 12.64 -6.12 -12.26
CA ILE A 44 11.59 -6.14 -11.23
C ILE A 44 10.18 -5.98 -11.81
N ALA A 45 10.04 -5.36 -12.98
CA ALA A 45 8.75 -5.05 -13.57
C ALA A 45 7.85 -6.29 -13.78
N PRO A 46 8.33 -7.43 -14.32
CA PRO A 46 7.53 -8.65 -14.44
C PRO A 46 7.02 -9.17 -13.09
N ALA A 47 7.87 -9.17 -12.06
CA ALA A 47 7.48 -9.60 -10.71
C ALA A 47 6.43 -8.67 -10.10
N MET A 48 6.57 -7.36 -10.30
CA MET A 48 5.58 -6.38 -9.85
C MET A 48 4.24 -6.51 -10.57
N ASN A 49 4.23 -6.87 -11.85
CA ASN A 49 3.00 -7.14 -12.59
C ASN A 49 2.26 -8.35 -12.01
N ILE A 50 2.96 -9.46 -11.76
CA ILE A 50 2.38 -10.65 -11.12
C ILE A 50 1.80 -10.29 -9.75
N LEU A 51 2.56 -9.57 -8.92
CA LEU A 51 2.10 -9.14 -7.60
C LEU A 51 0.87 -8.22 -7.68
N THR A 52 0.83 -7.33 -8.68
CA THR A 52 -0.30 -6.45 -8.95
C THR A 52 -1.57 -7.24 -9.28
N ASP A 53 -1.44 -8.28 -10.11
CA ASP A 53 -2.55 -9.16 -10.49
C ASP A 53 -3.05 -9.96 -9.29
N MET A 54 -2.16 -10.55 -8.52
CA MET A 54 -2.52 -11.30 -7.31
C MET A 54 -3.26 -10.39 -6.30
N LYS A 55 -2.75 -9.19 -6.05
CA LYS A 55 -3.40 -8.23 -5.14
C LYS A 55 -4.78 -7.78 -5.65
N ALA A 56 -4.92 -7.57 -6.95
CA ALA A 56 -6.21 -7.22 -7.55
C ALA A 56 -7.23 -8.35 -7.37
N ASN A 57 -6.85 -9.60 -7.65
CA ASN A 57 -7.71 -10.77 -7.49
C ASN A 57 -8.17 -10.95 -6.03
N LEU A 58 -7.26 -10.80 -5.06
CA LEU A 58 -7.63 -10.88 -3.63
C LEU A 58 -8.65 -9.81 -3.23
N LYS A 59 -8.48 -8.56 -3.70
CA LYS A 59 -9.46 -7.49 -3.46
C LYS A 59 -10.84 -7.81 -4.06
N VAL A 60 -10.86 -8.29 -5.30
CA VAL A 60 -12.10 -8.67 -5.99
C VAL A 60 -12.82 -9.79 -5.25
N GLN A 61 -12.08 -10.82 -4.79
CA GLN A 61 -12.64 -11.91 -4.01
C GLN A 61 -13.22 -11.43 -2.69
N ASP A 62 -12.48 -10.58 -1.96
CA ASP A 62 -12.93 -9.99 -0.69
C ASP A 62 -14.22 -9.17 -0.88
N ILE A 63 -14.26 -8.31 -1.88
CA ILE A 63 -15.43 -7.48 -2.19
C ILE A 63 -16.63 -8.36 -2.59
N LYS A 64 -16.45 -9.34 -3.48
CA LYS A 64 -17.52 -10.24 -3.89
C LYS A 64 -18.08 -11.08 -2.75
N SER A 65 -17.25 -11.41 -1.76
CA SER A 65 -17.67 -12.21 -0.60
C SER A 65 -18.44 -11.41 0.46
N LYS A 66 -18.17 -10.10 0.56
CA LYS A 66 -18.67 -9.26 1.66
C LYS A 66 -19.80 -8.32 1.25
N SER A 67 -19.87 -7.89 -0.01
CA SER A 67 -20.75 -6.79 -0.37
C SER A 67 -22.09 -7.23 -0.95
N GLN A 68 -23.17 -6.86 -0.24
CA GLN A 68 -24.51 -6.74 -0.80
C GLN A 68 -24.82 -5.34 -1.35
N GLY A 69 -23.81 -4.43 -1.40
CA GLY A 69 -23.95 -3.01 -1.73
C GLY A 69 -23.20 -2.57 -2.98
N SER A 70 -23.02 -1.27 -3.12
CA SER A 70 -22.31 -0.66 -4.24
C SER A 70 -20.84 -1.13 -4.32
N ARG A 71 -20.41 -1.64 -5.49
CA ARG A 71 -19.01 -2.02 -5.76
C ARG A 71 -18.06 -0.83 -5.63
N VAL A 72 -18.52 0.38 -6.00
CA VAL A 72 -17.80 1.65 -5.84
C VAL A 72 -17.48 1.90 -4.36
N GLU A 73 -18.51 1.75 -3.51
CA GLU A 73 -18.36 1.91 -2.07
C GLU A 73 -17.42 0.87 -1.47
N ALA A 74 -17.64 -0.40 -1.80
CA ALA A 74 -16.85 -1.50 -1.26
C ALA A 74 -15.35 -1.36 -1.63
N LEU A 75 -15.02 -1.00 -2.89
CA LEU A 75 -13.63 -0.85 -3.32
C LEU A 75 -12.96 0.39 -2.73
N SER A 76 -13.69 1.50 -2.61
CA SER A 76 -13.18 2.72 -1.96
C SER A 76 -12.93 2.51 -0.47
N GLN A 77 -13.85 1.83 0.23
CA GLN A 77 -13.70 1.50 1.65
C GLN A 77 -12.54 0.53 1.87
N ASN A 78 -12.40 -0.51 1.04
CA ASN A 78 -11.24 -1.42 1.09
C ASN A 78 -9.90 -0.68 0.98
N LEU A 79 -9.82 0.35 0.13
CA LEU A 79 -8.62 1.19 0.03
C LEU A 79 -8.40 1.99 1.32
N ALA A 80 -9.43 2.64 1.82
CA ALA A 80 -9.36 3.47 3.02
C ALA A 80 -8.94 2.66 4.25
N ASP A 81 -9.59 1.51 4.49
CA ASP A 81 -9.30 0.62 5.61
C ASP A 81 -7.88 0.04 5.49
N SER A 82 -7.52 -0.47 4.32
CA SER A 82 -6.19 -1.03 4.09
C SER A 82 -5.07 -0.01 4.33
N MET A 83 -5.24 1.23 3.89
CA MET A 83 -4.22 2.26 4.07
C MET A 83 -4.29 2.90 5.46
N GLY A 84 -5.48 3.16 5.98
CA GLY A 84 -5.68 3.75 7.30
C GLY A 84 -5.26 2.81 8.42
N GLU A 85 -5.85 1.62 8.47
CA GLU A 85 -5.62 0.67 9.56
C GLU A 85 -4.24 0.00 9.49
N THR A 86 -3.84 -0.48 8.29
CA THR A 86 -2.57 -1.21 8.14
C THR A 86 -1.36 -0.30 8.15
N PHE A 87 -1.45 0.88 7.55
CA PHE A 87 -0.30 1.76 7.35
C PHE A 87 -0.39 3.09 8.10
N ASN A 88 -1.44 3.30 8.90
CA ASN A 88 -1.67 4.55 9.62
C ASN A 88 -1.57 5.78 8.69
N SER A 89 -2.24 5.69 7.55
CA SER A 89 -2.29 6.76 6.56
C SER A 89 -3.39 7.75 6.89
N ASP A 90 -3.15 9.03 6.57
CA ASP A 90 -4.18 10.05 6.68
C ASP A 90 -4.97 10.09 5.38
N TYR A 91 -6.29 9.86 5.45
CA TYR A 91 -7.14 9.81 4.27
C TYR A 91 -8.47 10.54 4.48
N GLU A 92 -9.06 10.91 3.35
CA GLU A 92 -10.41 11.46 3.23
C GLU A 92 -11.15 10.71 2.14
N ILE A 93 -12.46 10.52 2.31
CA ILE A 93 -13.35 9.96 1.28
C ILE A 93 -14.31 11.03 0.86
N GLU A 94 -14.27 11.42 -0.40
CA GLU A 94 -15.23 12.31 -1.04
C GLU A 94 -16.23 11.43 -1.82
N ALA A 95 -17.52 11.57 -1.53
CA ALA A 95 -18.60 10.87 -2.22
C ALA A 95 -19.37 11.86 -3.09
N GLU A 96 -19.48 11.55 -4.36
CA GLU A 96 -20.31 12.22 -5.34
C GLU A 96 -21.29 11.20 -5.94
N ASP A 97 -22.31 11.67 -6.65
CA ASP A 97 -23.28 10.77 -7.25
C ASP A 97 -22.61 9.75 -8.20
N GLY A 98 -22.76 8.49 -7.87
CA GLY A 98 -22.17 7.38 -8.62
C GLY A 98 -20.63 7.24 -8.54
N SER A 99 -19.91 8.09 -7.76
CA SER A 99 -18.47 8.02 -7.62
C SER A 99 -17.99 8.22 -6.20
N ARG A 100 -16.79 7.68 -5.90
CA ARG A 100 -16.07 7.92 -4.65
C ARG A 100 -14.58 8.14 -4.92
N THR A 101 -14.04 9.17 -4.30
CA THR A 101 -12.60 9.48 -4.33
C THR A 101 -12.00 9.28 -2.96
N VAL A 102 -11.03 8.39 -2.85
CA VAL A 102 -10.18 8.25 -1.66
C VAL A 102 -8.93 9.07 -1.89
N ARG A 103 -8.71 10.05 -1.03
CA ARG A 103 -7.53 10.91 -1.05
C ARG A 103 -6.64 10.56 0.13
N LEU A 104 -5.44 10.09 -0.15
CA LEU A 104 -4.39 9.87 0.85
C LEU A 104 -3.52 11.12 0.90
N ASN A 105 -3.65 11.91 1.96
CA ASN A 105 -2.84 13.10 2.17
C ASN A 105 -1.43 12.70 2.61
N ARG A 106 -1.32 11.66 3.45
CA ARG A 106 -0.08 11.02 3.86
C ARG A 106 -0.25 9.51 3.84
N CYS A 107 0.51 8.83 3.01
CA CYS A 107 0.53 7.36 2.94
C CYS A 107 1.66 6.82 3.83
N GLY A 108 1.31 6.21 4.97
CA GLY A 108 2.28 5.68 5.91
C GLY A 108 3.11 4.51 5.36
N CYS A 109 2.60 3.78 4.35
CA CYS A 109 3.37 2.77 3.63
C CYS A 109 4.55 3.40 2.89
N ILE A 110 4.26 4.35 2.00
CA ILE A 110 5.32 4.97 1.17
C ILE A 110 6.27 5.82 1.99
N GLU A 111 5.80 6.49 3.04
CA GLU A 111 6.64 7.22 3.98
C GLU A 111 7.69 6.28 4.63
N SER A 112 7.26 5.12 5.13
CA SER A 112 8.14 4.15 5.77
C SER A 112 9.13 3.50 4.79
N VAL A 113 8.70 3.26 3.55
CA VAL A 113 9.52 2.68 2.50
C VAL A 113 10.57 3.67 2.00
N VAL A 114 10.16 4.91 1.70
CA VAL A 114 11.07 5.96 1.17
C VAL A 114 12.12 6.35 2.21
N ALA A 115 11.76 6.37 3.50
CA ALA A 115 12.71 6.68 4.58
C ALA A 115 13.88 5.68 4.70
N GLN A 116 13.72 4.47 4.18
CA GLN A 116 14.72 3.40 4.32
C GLN A 116 15.32 2.95 2.97
N ALA A 117 14.77 3.37 1.84
CA ALA A 117 15.08 2.83 0.51
C ALA A 117 16.59 2.87 0.17
N GLU A 118 17.26 3.99 0.46
CA GLU A 118 18.67 4.19 0.12
C GLU A 118 19.61 3.22 0.84
N GLN A 119 19.24 2.72 2.03
CA GLN A 119 19.99 1.70 2.76
C GLN A 119 20.04 0.36 2.03
N TYR A 120 19.13 0.15 1.06
CA TYR A 120 19.01 -1.09 0.26
C TYR A 120 19.38 -0.88 -1.20
N GLY A 121 20.10 0.21 -1.53
CA GLY A 121 20.52 0.51 -2.88
C GLY A 121 19.39 0.90 -3.84
N ILE A 122 18.25 1.32 -3.29
CA ILE A 122 17.06 1.73 -4.04
C ILE A 122 16.86 3.24 -3.84
N THR A 123 16.77 4.01 -4.91
CA THR A 123 16.45 5.44 -4.78
C THR A 123 15.01 5.64 -4.30
N LYS A 124 14.72 6.79 -3.68
CA LYS A 124 13.36 7.16 -3.25
C LYS A 124 12.35 7.11 -4.40
N LEU A 125 12.77 7.54 -5.59
CA LEU A 125 11.93 7.51 -6.79
C LEU A 125 11.62 6.07 -7.23
N GLN A 126 12.63 5.19 -7.24
CA GLN A 126 12.45 3.78 -7.56
C GLN A 126 11.54 3.08 -6.55
N ALA A 127 11.76 3.30 -5.25
CA ALA A 127 10.90 2.77 -4.19
C ALA A 127 9.45 3.22 -4.38
N ARG A 128 9.24 4.50 -4.64
CA ARG A 128 7.90 5.04 -4.91
C ARG A 128 7.27 4.44 -6.15
N SER A 129 8.02 4.31 -7.24
CA SER A 129 7.55 3.69 -8.49
C SER A 129 7.08 2.25 -8.26
N ILE A 130 7.87 1.45 -7.55
CA ILE A 130 7.54 0.05 -7.24
C ILE A 130 6.27 -0.03 -6.38
N PHE A 131 6.29 0.62 -5.22
CA PHE A 131 5.24 0.42 -4.20
C PHE A 131 3.93 1.13 -4.58
N CYS A 132 3.99 2.39 -5.04
CA CYS A 132 2.80 3.10 -5.51
C CYS A 132 2.29 2.51 -6.82
N GLY A 133 3.18 2.13 -7.75
CA GLY A 133 2.80 1.49 -9.02
C GLY A 133 2.02 0.20 -8.77
N THR A 134 2.50 -0.68 -7.89
CA THR A 134 1.81 -1.91 -7.50
C THR A 134 0.48 -1.62 -6.79
N CYS A 135 0.45 -0.65 -5.89
CA CYS A 135 -0.78 -0.27 -5.17
C CYS A 135 -1.84 0.27 -6.14
N VAL A 136 -1.53 1.34 -6.86
CA VAL A 136 -2.45 1.96 -7.82
C VAL A 136 -2.86 0.98 -8.92
N GLY A 137 -1.90 0.22 -9.47
CA GLY A 137 -2.15 -0.81 -10.48
C GLY A 137 -3.11 -1.90 -10.01
N SER A 138 -2.98 -2.37 -8.76
CA SER A 138 -3.88 -3.38 -8.21
C SER A 138 -5.31 -2.87 -8.02
N TYR A 139 -5.50 -1.61 -7.63
CA TYR A 139 -6.84 -1.01 -7.55
C TYR A 139 -7.43 -0.75 -8.93
N LYS A 140 -6.61 -0.32 -9.90
CA LYS A 140 -7.04 -0.19 -11.30
C LYS A 140 -7.58 -1.52 -11.85
N LYS A 141 -6.80 -2.60 -11.73
CA LYS A 141 -7.22 -3.94 -12.21
C LYS A 141 -8.43 -4.49 -11.46
N ALA A 142 -8.52 -4.25 -10.15
CA ALA A 142 -9.71 -4.62 -9.38
C ALA A 142 -10.95 -3.86 -9.85
N ALA A 143 -10.85 -2.55 -10.09
CA ALA A 143 -11.93 -1.74 -10.63
C ALA A 143 -12.38 -2.25 -12.02
N GLU A 144 -11.44 -2.51 -12.92
CA GLU A 144 -11.72 -3.08 -14.25
C GLU A 144 -12.49 -4.41 -14.15
N THR A 145 -12.05 -5.32 -13.26
CA THR A 145 -12.71 -6.61 -13.03
C THR A 145 -14.10 -6.48 -12.39
N LEU A 146 -14.32 -5.41 -11.64
CA LEU A 146 -15.62 -5.07 -11.04
C LEU A 146 -16.50 -4.20 -11.93
N GLU A 147 -16.07 -3.96 -13.19
CA GLU A 147 -16.77 -3.13 -14.19
C GLU A 147 -16.96 -1.68 -13.73
N LEU A 148 -15.94 -1.13 -13.06
CA LEU A 148 -15.89 0.26 -12.63
C LEU A 148 -14.89 1.05 -13.47
N ASP A 149 -15.14 2.36 -13.61
CA ASP A 149 -14.14 3.31 -14.06
C ASP A 149 -13.16 3.65 -12.93
N PHE A 150 -11.91 3.91 -13.29
CA PHE A 150 -10.84 4.20 -12.35
C PHE A 150 -9.99 5.38 -12.81
N LYS A 151 -9.71 6.31 -11.89
CA LYS A 151 -8.71 7.36 -12.07
C LYS A 151 -7.78 7.37 -10.86
N GLY A 152 -6.47 7.17 -11.09
CA GLY A 152 -5.44 7.23 -10.05
C GLY A 152 -4.44 8.34 -10.33
N ARG A 153 -4.06 9.11 -9.30
CA ARG A 153 -3.07 10.18 -9.39
C ARG A 153 -2.20 10.21 -8.15
N LEU A 154 -0.88 10.21 -8.35
CA LEU A 154 0.08 10.48 -7.26
C LEU A 154 0.10 11.99 -6.96
N ARG A 155 0.24 12.35 -5.68
CA ARG A 155 0.23 13.72 -5.17
C ARG A 155 1.39 13.94 -4.21
N GLY A 156 2.12 15.03 -4.37
CA GLY A 156 3.28 15.32 -3.52
C GLY A 156 4.22 14.12 -3.38
N ASP A 157 4.94 14.03 -2.28
CA ASP A 157 5.93 12.96 -2.05
C ASP A 157 5.32 11.68 -1.47
N HIS A 158 4.26 11.76 -0.70
CA HIS A 158 3.70 10.64 0.05
C HIS A 158 2.19 10.45 -0.14
N GLY A 159 1.56 11.20 -1.04
CA GLY A 159 0.12 11.16 -1.24
C GLY A 159 -0.31 10.58 -2.58
N CYS A 160 -1.60 10.26 -2.67
CA CYS A 160 -2.28 9.91 -3.92
C CYS A 160 -3.79 10.17 -3.80
N SER A 161 -4.47 10.13 -4.93
CA SER A 161 -5.93 10.04 -4.98
C SER A 161 -6.35 8.95 -5.94
N MET A 162 -7.39 8.21 -5.57
CA MET A 162 -7.99 7.16 -6.42
C MET A 162 -9.50 7.37 -6.44
N THR A 163 -10.05 7.55 -7.63
CA THR A 163 -11.49 7.70 -7.86
C THR A 163 -12.02 6.44 -8.51
N PHE A 164 -13.12 5.95 -7.98
CA PHE A 164 -13.89 4.83 -8.50
C PHE A 164 -15.27 5.33 -8.87
N SER A 165 -15.78 5.00 -10.05
CA SER A 165 -17.13 5.37 -10.48
C SER A 165 -17.82 4.22 -11.21
N ALA A 166 -19.14 4.20 -11.18
CA ALA A 166 -19.93 3.29 -12.01
C ALA A 166 -19.70 3.64 -13.49
N LYS A 167 -19.67 2.61 -14.34
CA LYS A 167 -19.67 2.79 -15.81
C LYS A 167 -21.02 3.19 -16.32
#